data_e87342fbcbc6cc1c3c987b8d10e2b589
#
_entry.id   e87342fbcbc6cc1c3c987b8d10e2b589
#
_cell.length_a   1.000
_cell.length_b   1.000
_cell.length_c   1.000
_cell.angle_alpha   90.00
_cell.angle_beta   90.00
_cell.angle_gamma   90.00
#
_symmetry.space_group_name_H-M   'P 1'
#
loop_
_entity.id
_entity.type
_entity.pdbx_description
1 polymer ?
#
loop_
_entity_poly.entity_id
_entity_poly.type
_entity_poly.pdbx_seq_one_letter_code
_entity_poly.pdbx_strand_id
1 'polypeptide(L)'
;MKYKYLLQDFFKKTIFAQIAFLVVLIVIISFFKLSFDFSGGNTPGLATLFINFEAEKRLFEGEVVKDMTILDALSAAVSVGKIKLNYAIDNSGNVNIMEIDGHVNGIGNKYFVFYLNSQKVAIKDLNKEVVHGRDRIEIGFE
;
A
#
# COMPACT_ATOMS: atom_id res chain seq x y z
N MET A 1 -43.62 -46.77 -25.07
CA MET A 1 -42.14 -46.75 -25.06
C MET A 1 -41.48 -45.46 -25.60
N LYS A 2 -42.12 -44.60 -26.34
CA LYS A 2 -41.53 -43.36 -26.95
C LYS A 2 -41.19 -42.26 -25.94
N TYR A 3 -41.88 -42.13 -24.84
CA TYR A 3 -41.68 -41.00 -23.87
C TYR A 3 -40.37 -41.12 -23.06
N LYS A 4 -39.83 -42.31 -22.87
CA LYS A 4 -38.60 -42.53 -22.09
C LYS A 4 -37.35 -41.99 -22.81
N TYR A 5 -37.30 -42.03 -24.12
CA TYR A 5 -36.20 -41.51 -24.93
C TYR A 5 -36.24 -40.01 -25.07
N LEU A 6 -37.42 -39.41 -25.13
CA LEU A 6 -37.60 -37.94 -25.16
C LEU A 6 -37.15 -37.27 -23.87
N LEU A 7 -37.45 -37.90 -22.73
CA LEU A 7 -36.97 -37.37 -21.44
C LEU A 7 -35.46 -37.46 -21.30
N GLN A 8 -34.84 -38.58 -21.71
CA GLN A 8 -33.39 -38.71 -21.62
C GLN A 8 -32.64 -37.73 -22.53
N ASP A 9 -33.15 -37.44 -23.72
CA ASP A 9 -32.57 -36.43 -24.61
C ASP A 9 -32.67 -35.02 -24.08
N PHE A 10 -33.82 -34.71 -23.46
CA PHE A 10 -34.03 -33.44 -22.82
C PHE A 10 -33.07 -33.22 -21.64
N PHE A 11 -32.92 -34.20 -20.74
CA PHE A 11 -32.00 -34.14 -19.63
C PHE A 11 -30.53 -34.02 -20.09
N LYS A 12 -30.10 -34.77 -21.13
CA LYS A 12 -28.75 -34.63 -21.67
C LYS A 12 -28.48 -33.24 -22.22
N LYS A 13 -29.39 -32.65 -22.98
CA LYS A 13 -29.25 -31.28 -23.53
C LYS A 13 -29.17 -30.24 -22.43
N THR A 14 -29.96 -30.37 -21.38
CA THR A 14 -29.94 -29.45 -20.23
C THR A 14 -28.63 -29.53 -19.45
N ILE A 15 -28.12 -30.73 -19.21
CA ILE A 15 -26.83 -30.94 -18.54
C ILE A 15 -25.68 -30.38 -19.38
N PHE A 16 -25.67 -30.63 -20.70
CA PHE A 16 -24.65 -30.05 -21.59
C PHE A 16 -24.68 -28.52 -21.59
N ALA A 17 -25.86 -27.91 -21.58
CA ALA A 17 -26.00 -26.45 -21.54
C ALA A 17 -25.50 -25.89 -20.20
N GLN A 18 -25.75 -26.55 -19.08
CA GLN A 18 -25.25 -26.16 -17.75
C GLN A 18 -23.72 -26.27 -17.67
N ILE A 19 -23.12 -27.35 -18.18
CA ILE A 19 -21.68 -27.52 -18.21
C ILE A 19 -21.03 -26.46 -19.11
N ALA A 20 -21.57 -26.20 -20.28
CA ALA A 20 -21.08 -25.17 -21.19
C ALA A 20 -21.12 -23.77 -20.53
N PHE A 21 -22.22 -23.44 -19.84
CA PHE A 21 -22.34 -22.18 -19.10
C PHE A 21 -21.30 -22.07 -17.99
N LEU A 22 -21.05 -23.15 -17.24
CA LEU A 22 -20.05 -23.18 -16.16
C LEU A 22 -18.63 -23.00 -16.69
N VAL A 23 -18.30 -23.62 -17.83
CA VAL A 23 -17.00 -23.45 -18.51
C VAL A 23 -16.82 -22.00 -18.97
N VAL A 24 -17.85 -21.39 -19.59
CA VAL A 24 -17.80 -20.00 -20.00
C VAL A 24 -17.60 -19.06 -18.80
N LEU A 25 -18.28 -19.34 -17.69
CA LEU A 25 -18.14 -18.55 -16.46
C LEU A 25 -16.74 -18.64 -15.86
N ILE A 26 -16.13 -19.84 -15.88
CA ILE A 26 -14.73 -20.05 -15.44
C ILE A 26 -13.75 -19.29 -16.36
N VAL A 27 -13.97 -19.31 -17.67
CA VAL A 27 -13.15 -18.56 -18.62
C VAL A 27 -13.27 -17.06 -18.38
N ILE A 28 -14.48 -16.54 -18.17
CA ILE A 28 -14.71 -15.13 -17.86
C ILE A 28 -13.99 -14.76 -16.56
N ILE A 29 -14.14 -15.53 -15.49
CA ILE A 29 -13.47 -15.28 -14.21
C ILE A 29 -11.95 -15.34 -14.37
N SER A 30 -11.43 -16.25 -15.17
CA SER A 30 -9.99 -16.36 -15.47
C SER A 30 -9.49 -15.15 -16.27
N PHE A 31 -10.25 -14.68 -17.24
CA PHE A 31 -9.96 -13.44 -17.98
C PHE A 31 -10.02 -12.22 -17.07
N PHE A 32 -10.99 -12.13 -16.17
CA PHE A 32 -11.05 -11.05 -15.18
C PHE A 32 -9.85 -11.12 -14.22
N LYS A 33 -9.43 -12.29 -13.74
CA LYS A 33 -8.21 -12.42 -12.92
C LYS A 33 -6.95 -12.04 -13.68
N LEU A 34 -6.83 -12.40 -14.96
CA LEU A 34 -5.69 -11.99 -15.81
C LEU A 34 -5.70 -10.50 -16.16
N SER A 35 -6.87 -9.88 -16.25
CA SER A 35 -6.99 -8.42 -16.46
C SER A 35 -6.82 -7.63 -15.16
N PHE A 36 -6.91 -8.27 -13.99
CA PHE A 36 -6.60 -7.74 -12.67
C PHE A 36 -5.25 -8.23 -12.13
N ASP A 37 -4.36 -8.76 -12.97
CA ASP A 37 -2.95 -8.71 -12.67
C ASP A 37 -2.58 -7.23 -12.62
N PHE A 38 -2.63 -6.71 -11.42
CA PHE A 38 -1.95 -5.50 -11.01
C PHE A 38 -0.45 -5.71 -11.20
N SER A 39 -0.02 -5.85 -12.46
CA SER A 39 1.35 -5.56 -12.80
C SER A 39 1.53 -4.08 -12.46
N GLY A 40 2.45 -3.81 -11.54
CA GLY A 40 2.73 -2.52 -10.95
C GLY A 40 2.98 -1.40 -11.97
N GLY A 41 1.94 -0.98 -12.63
CA GLY A 41 1.85 0.17 -13.52
C GLY A 41 1.19 1.29 -12.73
N ASN A 42 1.98 2.24 -12.34
CA ASN A 42 1.73 3.65 -12.02
C ASN A 42 0.25 4.12 -11.99
N THR A 43 -0.65 3.41 -11.33
CA THR A 43 -1.89 4.02 -10.89
C THR A 43 -1.52 4.82 -9.65
N PRO A 44 -1.73 6.15 -9.63
CA PRO A 44 -1.52 6.95 -8.45
C PRO A 44 -2.41 6.36 -7.35
N GLY A 45 -1.82 5.57 -6.47
CA GLY A 45 -2.48 5.02 -5.32
C GLY A 45 -2.29 5.96 -4.14
N LEU A 46 -3.22 5.94 -3.19
CA LEU A 46 -3.06 6.65 -1.94
C LEU A 46 -2.15 5.84 -1.02
N ALA A 47 -1.19 6.49 -0.37
CA ALA A 47 -0.46 5.95 0.76
C ALA A 47 -0.84 6.70 2.04
N THR A 48 -0.64 6.04 3.17
CA THR A 48 -0.99 6.58 4.48
C THR A 48 0.27 6.81 5.30
N LEU A 49 0.42 8.00 5.87
CA LEU A 49 1.46 8.32 6.85
C LEU A 49 0.81 8.54 8.21
N PHE A 50 1.19 7.75 9.18
CA PHE A 50 0.73 7.84 10.56
C PHE A 50 1.87 8.25 11.49
N ILE A 51 1.74 9.40 12.13
CA ILE A 51 2.66 9.89 13.16
C ILE A 51 2.01 9.60 14.52
N ASN A 52 2.69 8.83 15.35
CA ASN A 52 2.20 8.39 16.65
C ASN A 52 3.22 8.75 17.74
N PHE A 53 3.08 9.95 18.28
CA PHE A 53 3.88 10.43 19.40
C PHE A 53 2.99 10.53 20.64
N GLU A 54 3.16 9.60 21.57
CA GLU A 54 2.46 9.52 22.88
C GLU A 54 1.12 10.30 22.99
N ALA A 55 1.19 11.65 23.07
CA ALA A 55 0.03 12.53 23.21
C ALA A 55 -0.54 13.03 21.87
N GLU A 56 0.22 12.94 20.79
CA GLU A 56 -0.15 13.48 19.49
C GLU A 56 -0.17 12.39 18.43
N LYS A 57 -1.33 12.24 17.77
CA LYS A 57 -1.51 11.33 16.67
C LYS A 57 -1.97 12.09 15.45
N ARG A 58 -1.29 11.92 14.34
CA ARG A 58 -1.64 12.54 13.06
C ARG A 58 -1.68 11.50 11.96
N LEU A 59 -2.68 11.61 11.11
CA LEU A 59 -2.87 10.75 9.96
C LEU A 59 -2.91 11.61 8.70
N PHE A 60 -2.10 11.25 7.73
CA PHE A 60 -2.06 11.86 6.40
C PHE A 60 -2.31 10.80 5.35
N GLU A 61 -3.07 11.16 4.35
CA GLU A 61 -3.31 10.33 3.18
C GLU A 61 -2.98 11.18 1.95
N GLY A 62 -2.20 10.61 1.05
CA GLY A 62 -1.74 11.36 -0.13
C GLY A 62 -1.49 10.45 -1.32
N GLU A 63 -1.55 11.04 -2.51
CA GLU A 63 -1.22 10.35 -3.75
C GLU A 63 0.28 10.05 -3.82
N VAL A 64 0.59 8.82 -4.19
CA VAL A 64 1.98 8.40 -4.42
C VAL A 64 2.37 8.74 -5.85
N VAL A 65 3.40 9.56 -5.98
CA VAL A 65 4.01 9.84 -7.28
C VAL A 65 5.13 8.83 -7.58
N LYS A 66 5.52 8.74 -8.84
CA LYS A 66 6.59 7.84 -9.28
C LYS A 66 7.87 8.08 -8.46
N ASP A 67 8.47 6.98 -8.00
CA ASP A 67 9.73 6.95 -7.24
C ASP A 67 9.69 7.77 -5.93
N MET A 68 8.49 8.03 -5.37
CA MET A 68 8.31 8.71 -4.10
C MET A 68 8.92 7.90 -2.96
N THR A 69 9.76 8.53 -2.15
CA THR A 69 10.38 7.90 -0.99
C THR A 69 9.62 8.19 0.31
N ILE A 70 9.97 7.49 1.40
CA ILE A 70 9.41 7.78 2.73
C ILE A 70 9.71 9.23 3.15
N LEU A 71 10.91 9.72 2.85
CA LEU A 71 11.30 11.10 3.15
C LEU A 71 10.46 12.12 2.35
N ASP A 72 10.14 11.82 1.08
CA ASP A 72 9.27 12.68 0.27
C ASP A 72 7.84 12.70 0.82
N ALA A 73 7.31 11.54 1.22
CA ALA A 73 5.99 11.44 1.83
C ALA A 73 5.91 12.24 3.15
N LEU A 74 6.95 12.15 4.00
CA LEU A 74 7.05 12.95 5.21
C LEU A 74 7.13 14.44 4.90
N SER A 75 7.94 14.84 3.90
CA SER A 75 8.06 16.24 3.48
C SER A 75 6.75 16.82 2.93
N ALA A 76 5.98 16.01 2.20
CA ALA A 76 4.65 16.38 1.73
C ALA A 76 3.68 16.59 2.92
N ALA A 77 3.68 15.68 3.89
CA ALA A 77 2.86 15.78 5.10
C ALA A 77 3.20 17.03 5.94
N VAL A 78 4.48 17.39 6.02
CA VAL A 78 4.97 18.63 6.66
C VAL A 78 4.32 19.86 6.03
N SER A 79 4.31 19.92 4.71
CA SER A 79 3.76 21.07 3.97
C SER A 79 2.26 21.24 4.21
N VAL A 80 1.49 20.15 4.27
CA VAL A 80 0.04 20.15 4.46
C VAL A 80 -0.33 20.29 5.93
N GLY A 81 0.37 19.57 6.82
CA GLY A 81 0.04 19.46 8.25
C GLY A 81 0.60 20.56 9.12
N LYS A 82 1.38 21.49 8.57
CA LYS A 82 2.14 22.52 9.33
C LYS A 82 3.01 21.90 10.42
N ILE A 83 3.61 20.74 10.11
CA ILE A 83 4.50 20.02 11.00
C ILE A 83 5.90 20.62 10.83
N LYS A 84 6.66 20.73 11.91
CA LYS A 84 8.06 21.10 11.84
C LYS A 84 8.87 19.84 11.56
N LEU A 85 9.72 19.87 10.53
CA LEU A 85 10.67 18.81 10.22
C LEU A 85 12.08 19.40 10.08
N ASN A 86 13.04 18.86 10.82
CA ASN A 86 14.44 19.20 10.70
C ASN A 86 15.23 17.91 10.47
N TYR A 87 15.91 17.84 9.33
CA TYR A 87 16.74 16.72 8.93
C TYR A 87 17.97 17.18 8.15
N ALA A 88 18.97 16.32 8.06
CA ALA A 88 20.13 16.50 7.21
C ALA A 88 20.38 15.25 6.38
N ILE A 89 21.03 15.43 5.25
CA ILE A 89 21.55 14.33 4.41
C ILE A 89 23.07 14.47 4.39
N ASP A 90 23.77 13.41 4.77
CA ASP A 90 25.22 13.41 4.79
C ASP A 90 25.82 13.24 3.39
N ASN A 91 27.15 13.33 3.27
CA ASN A 91 27.86 13.19 2.00
C ASN A 91 27.72 11.77 1.38
N SER A 92 27.31 10.80 2.15
CA SER A 92 27.03 9.42 1.72
C SER A 92 25.56 9.22 1.30
N GLY A 93 24.75 10.28 1.37
CA GLY A 93 23.33 10.25 1.06
C GLY A 93 22.47 9.65 2.17
N ASN A 94 22.99 9.50 3.40
CA ASN A 94 22.18 8.98 4.50
C ASN A 94 21.39 10.10 5.18
N VAL A 95 20.13 9.80 5.50
CA VAL A 95 19.24 10.71 6.20
C VAL A 95 19.51 10.67 7.70
N ASN A 96 19.52 11.84 8.32
CA ASN A 96 19.53 12.01 9.77
C ASN A 96 18.35 12.92 10.17
N ILE A 97 17.36 12.39 10.86
CA ILE A 97 16.22 13.15 11.38
C ILE A 97 16.61 13.72 12.75
N MET A 98 16.56 15.03 12.88
CA MET A 98 16.87 15.73 14.11
C MET A 98 15.61 16.07 14.91
N GLU A 99 14.54 16.51 14.24
CA GLU A 99 13.30 16.95 14.90
C GLU A 99 12.09 16.67 14.00
N ILE A 100 11.01 16.20 14.60
CA ILE A 100 9.68 16.13 14.00
C ILE A 100 8.67 16.67 15.01
N ASP A 101 7.91 17.72 14.61
CA ASP A 101 6.81 18.30 15.38
C ASP A 101 7.16 18.65 16.84
N GLY A 102 8.35 19.22 17.06
CA GLY A 102 8.85 19.58 18.39
C GLY A 102 9.53 18.49 19.17
N HIS A 103 9.45 17.23 18.71
CA HIS A 103 10.18 16.11 19.29
C HIS A 103 11.58 16.05 18.72
N VAL A 104 12.60 16.07 19.59
CA VAL A 104 14.02 16.05 19.18
C VAL A 104 14.61 14.68 19.41
N ASN A 105 15.23 14.14 18.37
CA ASN A 105 15.83 12.80 18.39
C ASN A 105 16.93 12.69 19.46
N GLY A 106 16.87 11.65 20.30
CA GLY A 106 17.86 11.38 21.36
C GLY A 106 17.62 12.12 22.69
N ILE A 107 16.65 13.05 22.78
CA ILE A 107 16.30 13.68 24.04
C ILE A 107 15.45 12.73 24.89
N GLY A 108 15.84 12.56 26.15
CA GLY A 108 15.18 11.66 27.09
C GLY A 108 15.36 10.16 26.74
N ASN A 109 16.42 9.82 26.03
CA ASN A 109 16.69 8.48 25.50
C ASN A 109 15.60 7.97 24.54
N LYS A 110 14.86 8.88 23.91
CA LYS A 110 13.84 8.55 22.91
C LYS A 110 14.33 8.84 21.50
N TYR A 111 13.98 7.96 20.58
CA TYR A 111 14.42 8.02 19.19
C TYR A 111 13.25 7.82 18.24
N PHE A 112 13.32 8.45 17.07
CA PHE A 112 12.36 8.15 16.02
C PHE A 112 12.55 6.74 15.50
N VAL A 113 11.43 6.04 15.32
CA VAL A 113 11.36 4.75 14.65
C VAL A 113 10.39 4.83 13.49
N PHE A 114 10.80 4.26 12.36
CA PHE A 114 10.03 4.28 11.13
C PHE A 114 9.66 2.87 10.73
N TYR A 115 8.45 2.70 10.25
CA TYR A 115 7.96 1.45 9.70
C TYR A 115 7.30 1.69 8.35
N LEU A 116 7.56 0.81 7.41
CA LEU A 116 6.83 0.70 6.14
C LEU A 116 6.12 -0.65 6.13
N ASN A 117 4.79 -0.65 6.10
CA ASN A 117 3.96 -1.86 6.17
C ASN A 117 4.34 -2.77 7.35
N SER A 118 4.54 -2.17 8.53
CA SER A 118 4.96 -2.83 9.77
C SER A 118 6.40 -3.39 9.77
N GLN A 119 7.18 -3.16 8.72
CA GLN A 119 8.60 -3.49 8.68
C GLN A 119 9.42 -2.28 9.09
N LYS A 120 10.34 -2.46 10.04
CA LYS A 120 11.20 -1.37 10.53
C LYS A 120 12.17 -0.92 9.43
N VAL A 121 12.21 0.39 9.21
CA VAL A 121 13.10 1.04 8.24
C VAL A 121 14.16 1.82 8.99
N ALA A 122 15.40 1.74 8.54
CA ALA A 122 16.48 2.53 9.12
C ALA A 122 16.35 4.01 8.69
N ILE A 123 16.53 4.94 9.63
CA ILE A 123 16.42 6.39 9.36
C ILE A 123 17.32 6.82 8.20
N LYS A 124 18.53 6.26 8.14
CA LYS A 124 19.51 6.58 7.07
C LYS A 124 19.03 6.25 5.65
N ASP A 125 18.03 5.37 5.52
CA ASP A 125 17.56 4.86 4.23
C ASP A 125 16.18 5.43 3.82
N LEU A 126 15.62 6.39 4.58
CA LEU A 126 14.30 6.98 4.32
C LEU A 126 14.16 7.63 2.93
N ASN A 127 15.27 8.08 2.35
CA ASN A 127 15.33 8.62 0.98
C ASN A 127 15.63 7.57 -0.10
N LYS A 128 15.69 6.29 0.29
CA LYS A 128 15.95 5.15 -0.63
C LYS A 128 14.77 4.19 -0.68
N GLU A 129 13.98 4.14 0.39
CA GLU A 129 12.80 3.29 0.49
C GLU A 129 11.64 3.89 -0.27
N VAL A 130 11.24 3.23 -1.36
CA VAL A 130 10.18 3.69 -2.26
C VAL A 130 8.82 3.30 -1.70
N VAL A 131 7.90 4.26 -1.74
CA VAL A 131 6.51 4.11 -1.29
C VAL A 131 5.63 3.79 -2.49
N HIS A 132 4.72 2.84 -2.33
CA HIS A 132 3.76 2.44 -3.34
C HIS A 132 2.32 2.77 -2.89
N GLY A 133 1.39 2.75 -3.82
CA GLY A 133 -0.03 2.87 -3.48
C GLY A 133 -0.48 1.80 -2.48
N ARG A 134 -1.25 2.19 -1.47
CA ARG A 134 -1.71 1.40 -0.31
C ARG A 134 -0.65 1.12 0.76
N ASP A 135 0.56 1.64 0.61
CA ASP A 135 1.55 1.52 1.68
C ASP A 135 1.15 2.34 2.90
N ARG A 136 1.56 1.84 4.06
CA ARG A 136 1.40 2.50 5.34
C ARG A 136 2.77 2.80 5.92
N ILE A 137 3.05 4.08 6.06
CA ILE A 137 4.22 4.59 6.78
C ILE A 137 3.78 4.90 8.21
N GLU A 138 4.53 4.45 9.19
CA GLU A 138 4.28 4.74 10.60
C GLU A 138 5.54 5.29 11.25
N ILE A 139 5.40 6.37 12.01
CA ILE A 139 6.47 7.04 12.73
C ILE A 139 6.13 7.03 14.21
N GLY A 140 6.99 6.38 15.01
CA GLY A 140 6.94 6.37 16.46
C GLY A 140 8.07 7.19 17.06
N PHE A 141 7.97 7.46 18.36
CA PHE A 141 9.01 8.10 19.17
C PHE A 141 9.16 7.33 20.47
N GLU A 142 10.15 6.44 20.53
CA GLU A 142 10.36 5.43 21.60
C GLU A 142 11.70 5.63 22.30
#